data_6412ed3f8c3b6ed4e05456f51aa38d6a
#
_entry.id   6412ed3f8c3b6ed4e05456f51aa38d6a
#
_cell.length_a   1.000
_cell.length_b   1.000
_cell.length_c   1.000
_cell.angle_alpha   90.00
_cell.angle_beta   90.00
_cell.angle_gamma   90.00
#
_symmetry.space_group_name_H-M   'P 1'
#
loop_
_entity.id
_entity.type
_entity.pdbx_description
1 polymer ?
#
loop_
_entity_poly.entity_id
_entity_poly.type
_entity_poly.pdbx_seq_one_letter_code
_entity_poly.pdbx_strand_id
1 'polypeptide(L)'
;MDEKMIAIDGRSLQVSCTGVGPVTLLILSGSNILFPGLEYAPLADALSPWYSVLIPSKFGYGHSGLTDAPRDVDTVVEEYRGVLAALERPLPVVLAAHSRGFLEALHWARKYPEEVSALVGLDPAVPQVYQHMELETVHRRLEDLHRSSWKRGLLFRLTSRALLRRFPASERRELAPAARRNFVSVVWVNEARDLPRSIRQVQQEGPPASVPALFLVSNGKGTPLPQEEWRMCARTYLSAFSVSSLHLLDLPHDLYRCRPQELADTIHRFLSDHL
;
A
#
# COMPACT_ATOMS: atom_id res chain seq x y z
N MET A 1 -4.39 -17.96 5.14
CA MET A 1 -4.89 -16.85 4.28
C MET A 1 -5.31 -17.44 2.94
N ASP A 2 -6.50 -17.07 2.44
CA ASP A 2 -7.06 -17.57 1.19
C ASP A 2 -6.71 -16.63 0.04
N GLU A 3 -6.30 -17.20 -1.09
CA GLU A 3 -5.97 -16.43 -2.30
C GLU A 3 -7.13 -16.51 -3.29
N LYS A 4 -7.60 -15.34 -3.74
CA LYS A 4 -8.66 -15.24 -4.75
C LYS A 4 -8.15 -14.50 -5.97
N MET A 5 -8.52 -15.01 -7.15
CA MET A 5 -8.30 -14.31 -8.42
C MET A 5 -9.65 -13.79 -8.91
N ILE A 6 -9.78 -12.49 -9.02
CA ILE A 6 -11.02 -11.82 -9.44
C ILE A 6 -10.80 -11.05 -10.75
N ALA A 7 -11.86 -10.88 -11.51
CA ALA A 7 -11.80 -10.12 -12.77
C ALA A 7 -12.17 -8.65 -12.49
N ILE A 8 -11.25 -7.73 -12.81
CA ILE A 8 -11.47 -6.29 -12.81
C ILE A 8 -11.15 -5.79 -14.22
N ASP A 9 -12.11 -5.20 -14.88
CA ASP A 9 -12.00 -4.72 -16.26
C ASP A 9 -11.41 -5.77 -17.23
N GLY A 10 -11.87 -7.02 -17.09
CA GLY A 10 -11.41 -8.15 -17.91
C GLY A 10 -10.00 -8.65 -17.62
N ARG A 11 -9.32 -8.14 -16.58
CA ARG A 11 -8.00 -8.58 -16.15
C ARG A 11 -8.07 -9.25 -14.77
N SER A 12 -7.19 -10.21 -14.55
CA SER A 12 -7.13 -10.95 -13.28
C SER A 12 -6.37 -10.17 -12.22
N LEU A 13 -7.00 -9.96 -11.06
CA LEU A 13 -6.41 -9.30 -9.88
C LEU A 13 -6.44 -10.28 -8.71
N GLN A 14 -5.29 -10.47 -8.05
CA GLN A 14 -5.13 -11.30 -6.86
C GLN A 14 -5.54 -10.54 -5.61
N VAL A 15 -6.30 -11.20 -4.74
CA VAL A 15 -6.65 -10.69 -3.41
C VAL A 15 -6.38 -11.78 -2.38
N SER A 16 -5.57 -11.46 -1.39
CA SER A 16 -5.36 -12.32 -0.23
C SER A 16 -6.39 -11.97 0.85
N CYS A 17 -7.08 -12.96 1.40
CA CYS A 17 -8.18 -12.79 2.34
C CYS A 17 -7.92 -13.57 3.63
N THR A 18 -8.19 -12.98 4.80
CA THR A 18 -8.16 -13.68 6.09
C THR A 18 -9.15 -13.04 7.07
N GLY A 19 -9.54 -13.81 8.09
CA GLY A 19 -10.49 -13.35 9.10
C GLY A 19 -11.94 -13.32 8.62
N VAL A 20 -12.86 -13.26 9.59
CA VAL A 20 -14.31 -13.29 9.37
C VAL A 20 -15.06 -12.22 10.19
N GLY A 21 -14.34 -11.20 10.66
CA GLY A 21 -14.94 -10.11 11.42
C GLY A 21 -15.97 -9.31 10.61
N PRO A 22 -16.88 -8.59 11.28
CA PRO A 22 -17.97 -7.86 10.63
C PRO A 22 -17.49 -6.63 9.84
N VAL A 23 -16.35 -6.07 10.21
CA VAL A 23 -15.76 -4.91 9.55
C VAL A 23 -14.71 -5.36 8.56
N THR A 24 -14.81 -4.87 7.31
CA THR A 24 -13.80 -5.11 6.28
C THR A 24 -12.65 -4.12 6.44
N LEU A 25 -11.42 -4.62 6.51
CA LEU A 25 -10.19 -3.84 6.55
C LEU A 25 -9.33 -4.17 5.32
N LEU A 26 -9.07 -3.15 4.49
CA LEU A 26 -8.17 -3.29 3.34
C LEU A 26 -6.76 -2.84 3.72
N ILE A 27 -5.76 -3.67 3.39
CA ILE A 27 -4.36 -3.26 3.45
C ILE A 27 -3.90 -2.82 2.05
N LEU A 28 -3.67 -1.52 1.89
CA LEU A 28 -3.21 -0.91 0.64
C LEU A 28 -1.68 -0.83 0.62
N SER A 29 -1.08 -1.51 -0.35
CA SER A 29 0.37 -1.67 -0.40
C SER A 29 1.10 -0.42 -0.90
N GLY A 30 2.30 -0.18 -0.36
CA GLY A 30 3.25 0.80 -0.85
C GLY A 30 3.89 0.44 -2.20
N SER A 31 4.87 1.23 -2.60
CA SER A 31 5.67 0.97 -3.82
C SER A 31 6.59 -0.24 -3.63
N ASN A 32 6.86 -0.94 -4.73
CA ASN A 32 7.87 -2.01 -4.80
C ASN A 32 7.60 -3.24 -3.89
N ILE A 33 6.38 -3.41 -3.40
CA ILE A 33 5.96 -4.57 -2.62
C ILE A 33 5.55 -5.68 -3.59
N LEU A 34 6.50 -6.53 -4.00
CA LEU A 34 6.28 -7.52 -5.07
C LEU A 34 5.14 -8.50 -4.79
N PHE A 35 4.95 -8.93 -3.55
CA PHE A 35 3.91 -9.88 -3.13
C PHE A 35 3.17 -9.37 -1.90
N PRO A 36 2.21 -8.43 -2.07
CA PRO A 36 1.51 -7.81 -0.93
C PRO A 36 0.89 -8.82 0.03
N GLY A 37 0.21 -9.85 -0.46
CA GLY A 37 -0.39 -10.88 0.38
C GLY A 37 0.60 -11.53 1.34
N LEU A 38 1.80 -11.89 0.84
CA LEU A 38 2.85 -12.50 1.67
C LEU A 38 3.56 -11.48 2.59
N GLU A 39 3.78 -10.27 2.10
CA GLU A 39 4.48 -9.24 2.87
C GLU A 39 3.67 -8.78 4.09
N TYR A 40 2.36 -8.60 3.93
CA TYR A 40 1.49 -8.14 5.00
C TYR A 40 0.80 -9.29 5.77
N ALA A 41 1.04 -10.56 5.39
CA ALA A 41 0.43 -11.73 6.04
C ALA A 41 0.56 -11.71 7.59
N PRO A 42 1.73 -11.40 8.19
CA PRO A 42 1.84 -11.40 9.64
C PRO A 42 0.92 -10.39 10.33
N LEU A 43 0.75 -9.20 9.74
CA LEU A 43 -0.16 -8.18 10.26
C LEU A 43 -1.63 -8.57 10.00
N ALA A 44 -1.94 -9.08 8.83
CA ALA A 44 -3.28 -9.52 8.48
C ALA A 44 -3.76 -10.67 9.38
N ASP A 45 -2.89 -11.65 9.64
CA ASP A 45 -3.19 -12.75 10.55
C ASP A 45 -3.42 -12.27 12.00
N ALA A 46 -2.63 -11.29 12.45
CA ALA A 46 -2.82 -10.66 13.76
C ALA A 46 -4.13 -9.85 13.86
N LEU A 47 -4.60 -9.24 12.76
CA LEU A 47 -5.88 -8.51 12.69
C LEU A 47 -7.08 -9.41 12.47
N SER A 48 -6.90 -10.63 11.96
CA SER A 48 -7.94 -11.55 11.53
C SER A 48 -8.95 -11.98 12.63
N PRO A 49 -8.61 -11.94 13.95
CA PRO A 49 -9.60 -12.24 14.99
C PRO A 49 -10.74 -11.21 15.07
N TRP A 50 -10.52 -9.99 14.60
CA TRP A 50 -11.49 -8.89 14.72
C TRP A 50 -12.06 -8.41 13.39
N TYR A 51 -11.30 -8.55 12.30
CA TYR A 51 -11.62 -7.97 11.00
C TYR A 51 -11.64 -9.02 9.89
N SER A 52 -12.43 -8.74 8.85
CA SER A 52 -12.29 -9.38 7.56
C SER A 52 -11.22 -8.62 6.76
N VAL A 53 -9.98 -9.14 6.73
CA VAL A 53 -8.83 -8.47 6.15
C VAL A 53 -8.67 -8.84 4.68
N LEU A 54 -8.57 -7.85 3.81
CA LEU A 54 -8.31 -7.99 2.38
C LEU A 54 -6.99 -7.30 2.02
N ILE A 55 -6.15 -7.97 1.23
CA ILE A 55 -4.90 -7.42 0.70
C ILE A 55 -4.94 -7.53 -0.82
N PRO A 56 -5.43 -6.51 -1.54
CA PRO A 56 -5.39 -6.49 -2.99
C PRO A 56 -3.96 -6.35 -3.50
N SER A 57 -3.53 -7.25 -4.37
CA SER A 57 -2.29 -7.09 -5.14
C SER A 57 -2.62 -6.29 -6.39
N LYS A 58 -2.28 -5.00 -6.41
CA LYS A 58 -2.48 -4.13 -7.59
C LYS A 58 -1.99 -4.82 -8.86
N PHE A 59 -2.50 -4.43 -10.03
CA PHE A 59 -1.93 -4.90 -11.30
C PHE A 59 -0.41 -4.71 -11.31
N GLY A 60 0.32 -5.69 -11.82
CA GLY A 60 1.79 -5.71 -11.82
C GLY A 60 2.44 -6.13 -10.51
N TYR A 61 1.65 -6.60 -9.53
CA TYR A 61 2.11 -7.13 -8.25
C TYR A 61 1.51 -8.53 -8.00
N GLY A 62 2.16 -9.33 -7.15
CA GLY A 62 1.71 -10.68 -6.87
C GLY A 62 1.53 -11.50 -8.15
N HIS A 63 0.42 -12.21 -8.21
CA HIS A 63 -0.01 -12.96 -9.39
C HIS A 63 -1.02 -12.18 -10.26
N SER A 64 -1.32 -10.93 -9.92
CA SER A 64 -2.19 -10.06 -10.73
C SER A 64 -1.63 -9.86 -12.13
N GLY A 65 -2.53 -9.65 -13.10
CA GLY A 65 -2.17 -9.31 -14.47
C GLY A 65 -1.34 -8.02 -14.57
N LEU A 66 -0.76 -7.78 -15.74
CA LEU A 66 -0.20 -6.47 -16.08
C LEU A 66 -1.29 -5.60 -16.70
N THR A 67 -1.11 -4.28 -16.58
CA THR A 67 -1.94 -3.27 -17.24
C THR A 67 -1.07 -2.14 -17.77
N ASP A 68 -1.47 -1.55 -18.87
CA ASP A 68 -0.94 -0.32 -19.44
C ASP A 68 -1.80 0.91 -19.06
N ALA A 69 -2.90 0.69 -18.34
CA ALA A 69 -3.76 1.75 -17.83
C ALA A 69 -2.98 2.75 -16.95
N PRO A 70 -3.46 3.98 -16.79
CA PRO A 70 -2.92 4.93 -15.83
C PRO A 70 -2.83 4.34 -14.43
N ARG A 71 -1.83 4.78 -13.67
CA ARG A 71 -1.61 4.33 -12.29
C ARG A 71 -1.70 5.50 -11.30
N ASP A 72 -2.55 6.48 -11.62
CA ASP A 72 -2.93 7.56 -10.72
C ASP A 72 -3.90 7.06 -9.62
N VAL A 73 -4.10 7.89 -8.62
CA VAL A 73 -4.96 7.54 -7.46
C VAL A 73 -6.40 7.29 -7.85
N ASP A 74 -6.93 7.98 -8.87
CA ASP A 74 -8.29 7.74 -9.36
C ASP A 74 -8.46 6.31 -9.89
N THR A 75 -7.58 5.91 -10.81
CA THR A 75 -7.64 4.59 -11.44
C THR A 75 -7.45 3.47 -10.41
N VAL A 76 -6.50 3.63 -9.50
CA VAL A 76 -6.20 2.59 -8.50
C VAL A 76 -7.33 2.47 -7.47
N VAL A 77 -7.95 3.58 -7.06
CA VAL A 77 -9.10 3.54 -6.14
C VAL A 77 -10.30 2.85 -6.77
N GLU A 78 -10.60 3.12 -8.05
CA GLU A 78 -11.70 2.41 -8.73
C GLU A 78 -11.44 0.90 -8.85
N GLU A 79 -10.19 0.48 -9.04
CA GLU A 79 -9.83 -0.94 -9.00
C GLU A 79 -10.10 -1.57 -7.62
N TYR A 80 -9.77 -0.88 -6.53
CA TYR A 80 -10.08 -1.37 -5.17
C TYR A 80 -11.58 -1.42 -4.89
N ARG A 81 -12.33 -0.44 -5.35
CA ARG A 81 -13.80 -0.46 -5.25
C ARG A 81 -14.39 -1.63 -6.04
N GLY A 82 -13.84 -1.91 -7.23
CA GLY A 82 -14.15 -3.11 -8.00
C GLY A 82 -13.86 -4.42 -7.25
N VAL A 83 -12.77 -4.46 -6.47
CA VAL A 83 -12.46 -5.62 -5.60
C VAL A 83 -13.55 -5.82 -4.56
N LEU A 84 -13.99 -4.77 -3.86
CA LEU A 84 -15.05 -4.86 -2.86
C LEU A 84 -16.36 -5.33 -3.48
N ALA A 85 -16.74 -4.78 -4.62
CA ALA A 85 -17.95 -5.16 -5.33
C ALA A 85 -17.90 -6.65 -5.78
N ALA A 86 -16.78 -7.09 -6.37
CA ALA A 86 -16.62 -8.48 -6.82
C ALA A 86 -16.61 -9.50 -5.67
N LEU A 87 -16.20 -9.08 -4.47
CA LEU A 87 -16.20 -9.90 -3.26
C LEU A 87 -17.45 -9.67 -2.39
N GLU A 88 -18.41 -8.88 -2.85
CA GLU A 88 -19.65 -8.53 -2.15
C GLU A 88 -19.38 -8.02 -0.72
N ARG A 89 -18.36 -7.15 -0.58
CA ARG A 89 -17.99 -6.62 0.74
C ARG A 89 -18.79 -5.38 1.08
N PRO A 90 -19.40 -5.33 2.27
CA PRO A 90 -20.19 -4.17 2.68
C PRO A 90 -19.30 -2.95 2.91
N LEU A 91 -19.88 -1.78 2.65
CA LEU A 91 -19.32 -0.46 3.00
C LEU A 91 -20.00 0.06 4.28
N PRO A 92 -19.35 0.92 5.07
CA PRO A 92 -18.00 1.43 4.86
C PRO A 92 -16.90 0.46 5.29
N VAL A 93 -15.66 0.71 4.85
CA VAL A 93 -14.47 -0.09 5.14
C VAL A 93 -13.41 0.71 5.88
N VAL A 94 -12.49 0.01 6.55
CA VAL A 94 -11.24 0.58 7.08
C VAL A 94 -10.14 0.46 6.03
N LEU A 95 -9.39 1.54 5.79
CA LEU A 95 -8.23 1.54 4.92
C LEU A 95 -6.94 1.62 5.74
N ALA A 96 -6.20 0.51 5.80
CA ALA A 96 -4.86 0.45 6.39
C ALA A 96 -3.83 0.55 5.26
N ALA A 97 -3.12 1.67 5.15
CA ALA A 97 -2.30 1.96 3.99
C ALA A 97 -0.84 2.21 4.34
N HIS A 98 0.05 1.50 3.65
CA HIS A 98 1.49 1.62 3.83
C HIS A 98 2.13 2.57 2.83
N SER A 99 3.01 3.45 3.34
CA SER A 99 3.87 4.28 2.48
C SER A 99 3.06 5.06 1.43
N ARG A 100 3.41 4.96 0.14
CA ARG A 100 2.70 5.59 -0.98
C ARG A 100 1.22 5.16 -1.09
N GLY A 101 0.86 3.95 -0.69
CA GLY A 101 -0.53 3.50 -0.67
C GLY A 101 -1.44 4.42 0.14
N PHE A 102 -0.89 5.24 1.03
CA PHE A 102 -1.66 6.20 1.80
C PHE A 102 -2.20 7.36 0.95
N LEU A 103 -1.57 7.72 -0.16
CA LEU A 103 -2.16 8.67 -1.14
C LEU A 103 -3.45 8.12 -1.73
N GLU A 104 -3.49 6.81 -2.02
CA GLU A 104 -4.67 6.12 -2.53
C GLU A 104 -5.80 6.13 -1.47
N ALA A 105 -5.47 5.87 -0.20
CA ALA A 105 -6.42 5.92 0.92
C ALA A 105 -6.98 7.33 1.17
N LEU A 106 -6.13 8.36 1.11
CA LEU A 106 -6.54 9.77 1.26
C LEU A 106 -7.51 10.18 0.16
N HIS A 107 -7.17 9.86 -1.10
CA HIS A 107 -8.03 10.15 -2.24
C HIS A 107 -9.37 9.44 -2.14
N TRP A 108 -9.38 8.15 -1.78
CA TRP A 108 -10.63 7.39 -1.59
C TRP A 108 -11.52 8.05 -0.53
N ALA A 109 -10.98 8.34 0.64
CA ALA A 109 -11.74 8.98 1.73
C ALA A 109 -12.23 10.39 1.40
N ARG A 110 -11.58 11.11 0.47
CA ARG A 110 -12.05 12.42 -0.01
C ARG A 110 -13.12 12.31 -1.08
N LYS A 111 -12.94 11.38 -2.01
CA LYS A 111 -13.86 11.20 -3.15
C LYS A 111 -15.15 10.47 -2.76
N TYR A 112 -15.06 9.55 -1.83
CA TYR A 112 -16.16 8.70 -1.36
C TYR A 112 -16.18 8.61 0.18
N PRO A 113 -16.46 9.71 0.88
CA PRO A 113 -16.35 9.78 2.34
C PRO A 113 -17.28 8.78 3.06
N GLU A 114 -18.41 8.43 2.47
CA GLU A 114 -19.35 7.44 3.01
C GLU A 114 -18.85 6.00 2.91
N GLU A 115 -17.83 5.75 2.11
CA GLU A 115 -17.28 4.39 1.93
C GLU A 115 -16.13 4.08 2.92
N VAL A 116 -15.61 5.08 3.66
CA VAL A 116 -14.42 4.92 4.50
C VAL A 116 -14.74 5.29 5.95
N SER A 117 -14.71 4.29 6.82
CA SER A 117 -15.00 4.48 8.26
C SER A 117 -13.79 4.95 9.07
N ALA A 118 -12.58 4.54 8.71
CA ALA A 118 -11.33 5.00 9.34
C ALA A 118 -10.12 4.82 8.44
N LEU A 119 -9.07 5.61 8.71
CA LEU A 119 -7.76 5.53 8.07
C LEU A 119 -6.69 5.06 9.05
N VAL A 120 -5.88 4.08 8.66
CA VAL A 120 -4.72 3.61 9.40
C VAL A 120 -3.48 3.79 8.54
N GLY A 121 -2.63 4.74 8.89
CA GLY A 121 -1.34 4.95 8.24
C GLY A 121 -0.27 4.00 8.81
N LEU A 122 0.13 3.02 8.02
CA LEU A 122 1.27 2.14 8.32
C LEU A 122 2.54 2.80 7.75
N ASP A 123 3.16 3.67 8.52
CA ASP A 123 4.26 4.54 8.10
C ASP A 123 3.93 5.35 6.82
N PRO A 124 2.87 6.19 6.87
CA PRO A 124 2.27 6.77 5.69
C PRO A 124 3.16 7.82 5.02
N ALA A 125 3.29 7.76 3.69
CA ALA A 125 3.91 8.82 2.91
C ALA A 125 2.85 9.87 2.53
N VAL A 126 2.74 10.92 3.33
CA VAL A 126 1.83 12.04 3.06
C VAL A 126 2.38 12.96 1.94
N PRO A 127 1.56 13.79 1.28
CA PRO A 127 1.99 14.59 0.13
C PRO A 127 3.26 15.42 0.34
N GLN A 128 3.50 15.92 1.55
CA GLN A 128 4.67 16.75 1.89
C GLN A 128 6.00 16.00 1.75
N VAL A 129 6.00 14.69 1.94
CA VAL A 129 7.21 13.84 1.80
C VAL A 129 7.85 13.96 0.41
N TYR A 130 7.05 14.21 -0.61
CA TYR A 130 7.49 14.21 -2.00
C TYR A 130 8.05 15.54 -2.50
N GLN A 131 8.01 16.61 -1.69
CA GLN A 131 8.41 17.97 -2.10
C GLN A 131 9.90 18.07 -2.49
N HIS A 132 10.73 17.19 -1.91
CA HIS A 132 12.19 17.18 -2.14
C HIS A 132 12.65 15.95 -2.96
N MET A 133 11.71 15.21 -3.56
CA MET A 133 12.04 14.02 -4.35
C MET A 133 12.15 14.33 -5.83
N GLU A 134 13.21 13.80 -6.47
CA GLU A 134 13.48 13.90 -7.91
C GLU A 134 12.61 12.90 -8.70
N LEU A 135 11.27 13.06 -8.65
CA LEU A 135 10.31 12.10 -9.21
C LEU A 135 10.52 11.86 -10.70
N GLU A 136 10.81 12.92 -11.47
CA GLU A 136 11.08 12.83 -12.90
C GLU A 136 12.32 11.97 -13.20
N THR A 137 13.34 12.09 -12.37
CA THR A 137 14.57 11.29 -12.49
C THR A 137 14.28 9.81 -12.18
N VAL A 138 13.44 9.53 -11.19
CA VAL A 138 13.00 8.15 -10.87
C VAL A 138 12.23 7.55 -12.05
N HIS A 139 11.26 8.29 -12.60
CA HIS A 139 10.48 7.85 -13.77
C HIS A 139 11.39 7.51 -14.95
N ARG A 140 12.27 8.44 -15.37
CA ARG A 140 13.20 8.21 -16.49
C ARG A 140 14.08 6.98 -16.31
N ARG A 141 14.62 6.76 -15.11
CA ARG A 141 15.43 5.57 -14.80
C ARG A 141 14.65 4.27 -14.93
N LEU A 142 13.40 4.24 -14.44
CA LEU A 142 12.54 3.07 -14.57
C LEU A 142 12.15 2.81 -16.02
N GLU A 143 11.84 3.86 -16.78
CA GLU A 143 11.52 3.76 -18.20
C GLU A 143 12.71 3.23 -19.01
N ASP A 144 13.92 3.77 -18.84
CA ASP A 144 15.14 3.30 -19.49
C ASP A 144 15.44 1.84 -19.17
N LEU A 145 15.24 1.44 -17.91
CA LEU A 145 15.43 0.06 -17.49
C LEU A 145 14.35 -0.86 -18.07
N HIS A 146 13.11 -0.40 -18.12
CA HIS A 146 12.00 -1.15 -18.71
C HIS A 146 12.20 -1.41 -20.20
N ARG A 147 12.62 -0.38 -20.96
CA ARG A 147 12.89 -0.47 -22.40
C ARG A 147 14.05 -1.41 -22.74
N SER A 148 14.98 -1.62 -21.81
CA SER A 148 16.14 -2.49 -22.01
C SER A 148 15.97 -3.84 -21.32
N SER A 149 15.40 -4.83 -22.03
CA SER A 149 15.13 -6.16 -21.48
C SER A 149 16.37 -6.85 -20.91
N TRP A 150 17.57 -6.65 -21.52
CA TRP A 150 18.80 -7.24 -21.03
C TRP A 150 19.31 -6.58 -19.74
N LYS A 151 19.25 -5.23 -19.62
CA LYS A 151 19.60 -4.52 -18.38
C LYS A 151 18.67 -4.90 -17.24
N ARG A 152 17.35 -4.93 -17.50
CA ARG A 152 16.33 -5.37 -16.54
C ARG A 152 16.58 -6.82 -16.09
N GLY A 153 16.84 -7.74 -17.03
CA GLY A 153 17.15 -9.12 -16.71
C GLY A 153 18.43 -9.30 -15.89
N LEU A 154 19.49 -8.54 -16.22
CA LEU A 154 20.74 -8.54 -15.45
C LEU A 154 20.51 -8.00 -14.04
N LEU A 155 19.85 -6.85 -13.90
CA LEU A 155 19.56 -6.27 -12.60
C LEU A 155 18.70 -7.21 -11.73
N PHE A 156 17.67 -7.83 -12.33
CA PHE A 156 16.87 -8.83 -11.63
C PHE A 156 17.73 -9.99 -11.12
N ARG A 157 18.61 -10.54 -11.94
CA ARG A 157 19.54 -11.63 -11.53
C ARG A 157 20.40 -11.21 -10.33
N LEU A 158 20.91 -9.98 -10.31
CA LEU A 158 21.76 -9.47 -9.23
C LEU A 158 20.96 -9.23 -7.95
N THR A 159 19.71 -8.77 -8.05
CA THR A 159 18.90 -8.37 -6.92
C THR A 159 17.90 -9.43 -6.45
N SER A 160 17.55 -10.40 -7.28
CA SER A 160 16.49 -11.39 -7.02
C SER A 160 16.71 -12.20 -5.73
N ARG A 161 17.96 -12.55 -5.41
CA ARG A 161 18.27 -13.23 -4.14
C ARG A 161 17.92 -12.38 -2.91
N ALA A 162 18.20 -11.08 -2.97
CA ALA A 162 17.86 -10.16 -1.89
C ALA A 162 16.35 -9.92 -1.82
N LEU A 163 15.70 -9.71 -2.97
CA LEU A 163 14.26 -9.50 -3.07
C LEU A 163 13.46 -10.71 -2.56
N LEU A 164 13.88 -11.92 -2.95
CA LEU A 164 13.17 -13.14 -2.56
C LEU A 164 13.60 -13.72 -1.21
N ARG A 165 14.73 -13.24 -0.63
CA ARG A 165 15.23 -13.75 0.67
C ARG A 165 14.25 -13.54 1.81
N ARG A 166 13.37 -12.54 1.70
CA ARG A 166 12.34 -12.21 2.69
C ARG A 166 11.20 -13.24 2.75
N PHE A 167 11.09 -14.13 1.76
CA PHE A 167 10.11 -15.22 1.71
C PHE A 167 10.72 -16.57 2.07
N PRO A 168 9.93 -17.56 2.56
CA PRO A 168 10.39 -18.91 2.85
C PRO A 168 11.09 -19.56 1.67
N ALA A 169 12.13 -20.35 1.92
CA ALA A 169 12.93 -20.97 0.85
C ALA A 169 12.10 -21.90 -0.06
N SER A 170 11.08 -22.55 0.52
CA SER A 170 10.13 -23.42 -0.20
C SER A 170 9.32 -22.65 -1.25
N GLU A 171 9.00 -21.39 -1.01
CA GLU A 171 8.13 -20.57 -1.87
C GLU A 171 8.92 -19.83 -2.95
N ARG A 172 10.21 -19.53 -2.72
CA ARG A 172 11.02 -18.69 -3.63
C ARG A 172 11.05 -19.15 -5.06
N ARG A 173 11.05 -20.49 -5.29
CA ARG A 173 11.06 -21.07 -6.64
C ARG A 173 9.75 -20.79 -7.37
N GLU A 174 8.64 -20.86 -6.67
CA GLU A 174 7.30 -20.59 -7.21
C GLU A 174 7.08 -19.09 -7.46
N LEU A 175 7.58 -18.24 -6.57
CA LEU A 175 7.47 -16.78 -6.68
C LEU A 175 8.36 -16.17 -7.78
N ALA A 176 9.47 -16.80 -8.12
CA ALA A 176 10.47 -16.25 -9.02
C ALA A 176 9.94 -15.86 -10.41
N PRO A 177 9.07 -16.64 -11.09
CA PRO A 177 8.51 -16.25 -12.39
C PRO A 177 7.66 -14.97 -12.31
N ALA A 178 6.78 -14.86 -11.31
CA ALA A 178 5.95 -13.68 -11.09
C ALA A 178 6.80 -12.46 -10.68
N ALA A 179 7.78 -12.66 -9.81
CA ALA A 179 8.73 -11.59 -9.44
C ALA A 179 9.47 -11.05 -10.67
N ARG A 180 9.95 -11.93 -11.56
CA ARG A 180 10.64 -11.54 -12.79
C ARG A 180 9.72 -10.79 -13.76
N ARG A 181 8.48 -11.23 -13.92
CA ARG A 181 7.47 -10.57 -14.75
C ARG A 181 7.17 -9.15 -14.25
N ASN A 182 6.98 -9.01 -12.94
CA ASN A 182 6.55 -7.78 -12.29
C ASN A 182 7.70 -6.77 -12.12
N PHE A 183 8.96 -7.25 -12.02
CA PHE A 183 10.12 -6.40 -11.78
C PHE A 183 10.31 -5.37 -12.88
N VAL A 184 10.18 -4.10 -12.53
CA VAL A 184 10.25 -2.96 -13.45
C VAL A 184 9.36 -3.19 -14.68
N SER A 185 8.12 -3.63 -14.44
CA SER A 185 7.10 -3.79 -15.48
C SER A 185 6.60 -2.43 -15.95
N VAL A 186 5.78 -2.43 -17.00
CA VAL A 186 5.09 -1.21 -17.46
C VAL A 186 4.28 -0.55 -16.36
N VAL A 187 3.73 -1.34 -15.43
CA VAL A 187 2.97 -0.83 -14.29
C VAL A 187 3.83 0.04 -13.38
N TRP A 188 5.06 -0.38 -13.04
CA TRP A 188 5.97 0.43 -12.23
C TRP A 188 6.38 1.74 -12.93
N VAL A 189 6.57 1.68 -14.25
CA VAL A 189 6.85 2.88 -15.06
C VAL A 189 5.68 3.85 -15.01
N ASN A 190 4.45 3.34 -15.23
CA ASN A 190 3.25 4.14 -15.17
C ASN A 190 2.98 4.71 -13.77
N GLU A 191 3.23 3.92 -12.70
CA GLU A 191 3.15 4.42 -11.32
C GLU A 191 4.10 5.60 -11.07
N ALA A 192 5.34 5.51 -11.54
CA ALA A 192 6.31 6.60 -11.40
C ALA A 192 5.94 7.83 -12.26
N ARG A 193 5.42 7.60 -13.47
CA ARG A 193 4.94 8.66 -14.37
C ARG A 193 3.78 9.44 -13.77
N ASP A 194 2.81 8.73 -13.18
CA ASP A 194 1.54 9.29 -12.73
C ASP A 194 1.60 9.81 -11.29
N LEU A 195 2.65 9.47 -10.54
CA LEU A 195 2.83 9.88 -9.14
C LEU A 195 2.81 11.41 -8.92
N PRO A 196 3.47 12.25 -9.74
CA PRO A 196 3.39 13.71 -9.57
C PRO A 196 1.96 14.27 -9.71
N ARG A 197 1.15 13.69 -10.59
CA ARG A 197 -0.26 14.04 -10.75
C ARG A 197 -1.06 13.65 -9.51
N SER A 198 -0.89 12.42 -9.03
CA SER A 198 -1.55 11.90 -7.84
C SER A 198 -1.25 12.72 -6.59
N ILE A 199 0.01 13.12 -6.40
CA ILE A 199 0.41 13.98 -5.27
C ILE A 199 -0.30 15.33 -5.34
N ARG A 200 -0.29 16.00 -6.50
CA ARG A 200 -0.96 17.30 -6.67
C ARG A 200 -2.45 17.19 -6.42
N GLN A 201 -3.10 16.12 -6.90
CA GLN A 201 -4.52 15.88 -6.70
C GLN A 201 -4.85 15.75 -5.21
N VAL A 202 -4.16 14.86 -4.49
CA VAL A 202 -4.37 14.67 -3.04
C VAL A 202 -4.07 15.95 -2.24
N GLN A 203 -3.06 16.75 -2.64
CA GLN A 203 -2.79 18.05 -2.03
C GLN A 203 -3.94 19.05 -2.22
N GLN A 204 -4.53 19.09 -3.41
CA GLN A 204 -5.66 19.99 -3.72
C GLN A 204 -6.94 19.57 -3.00
N GLU A 205 -7.18 18.27 -2.87
CA GLU A 205 -8.31 17.72 -2.12
C GLU A 205 -8.21 17.98 -0.61
N GLY A 206 -6.99 18.05 -0.10
CA GLY A 206 -6.70 18.19 1.32
C GLY A 206 -7.05 16.94 2.15
N PRO A 207 -6.75 16.94 3.45
CA PRO A 207 -7.04 15.81 4.32
C PRO A 207 -8.54 15.56 4.49
N PRO A 208 -9.00 14.30 4.56
CA PRO A 208 -10.39 13.93 4.88
C PRO A 208 -10.63 14.09 6.41
N ALA A 209 -10.71 15.32 6.89
CA ALA A 209 -10.64 15.71 8.29
C ALA A 209 -11.71 15.05 9.20
N SER A 210 -12.86 14.66 8.66
CA SER A 210 -13.95 14.01 9.39
C SER A 210 -13.76 12.51 9.62
N VAL A 211 -12.87 11.87 8.88
CA VAL A 211 -12.59 10.43 8.99
C VAL A 211 -11.58 10.21 10.11
N PRO A 212 -11.86 9.35 11.11
CA PRO A 212 -10.89 9.00 12.14
C PRO A 212 -9.57 8.45 11.55
N ALA A 213 -8.43 8.91 12.07
CA ALA A 213 -7.13 8.55 11.52
C ALA A 213 -6.11 8.13 12.60
N LEU A 214 -5.51 6.97 12.44
CA LEU A 214 -4.39 6.48 13.23
C LEU A 214 -3.12 6.48 12.39
N PHE A 215 -2.03 7.10 12.85
CA PHE A 215 -0.72 7.01 12.20
C PHE A 215 0.27 6.25 13.09
N LEU A 216 0.82 5.17 12.56
CA LEU A 216 1.92 4.39 13.11
C LEU A 216 3.18 4.78 12.33
N VAL A 217 4.08 5.55 12.94
CA VAL A 217 5.19 6.21 12.22
C VAL A 217 6.54 5.67 12.69
N SER A 218 7.36 5.27 11.73
CA SER A 218 8.68 4.65 11.93
C SER A 218 9.75 5.61 12.46
N ASN A 219 10.96 5.07 12.63
CA ASN A 219 12.17 5.85 12.90
C ASN A 219 12.85 6.39 11.62
N GLY A 220 12.17 6.39 10.49
CA GLY A 220 12.68 6.91 9.21
C GLY A 220 13.65 5.98 8.47
N LYS A 221 14.12 4.89 9.09
CA LYS A 221 15.02 3.94 8.41
C LYS A 221 14.29 3.22 7.26
N GLY A 222 14.76 3.44 6.05
CA GLY A 222 14.15 2.90 4.83
C GLY A 222 13.16 3.86 4.15
N THR A 223 12.96 5.06 4.70
CA THR A 223 12.21 6.15 4.06
C THR A 223 13.14 7.08 3.27
N PRO A 224 12.60 7.93 2.37
CA PRO A 224 13.42 8.88 1.61
C PRO A 224 13.90 10.09 2.42
N LEU A 225 13.38 10.32 3.63
CA LEU A 225 13.70 11.48 4.48
C LEU A 225 14.36 11.05 5.79
N PRO A 226 15.16 11.92 6.42
CA PRO A 226 15.62 11.74 7.79
C PRO A 226 14.45 11.57 8.76
N GLN A 227 14.70 10.88 9.88
CA GLN A 227 13.68 10.56 10.89
C GLN A 227 12.83 11.76 11.32
N GLU A 228 13.47 12.88 11.65
CA GLU A 228 12.78 14.07 12.17
C GLU A 228 11.85 14.69 11.11
N GLU A 229 12.32 14.78 9.88
CA GLU A 229 11.52 15.31 8.77
C GLU A 229 10.35 14.38 8.43
N TRP A 230 10.60 13.06 8.39
CA TRP A 230 9.57 12.05 8.17
C TRP A 230 8.45 12.15 9.20
N ARG A 231 8.83 12.17 10.48
CA ARG A 231 7.89 12.29 11.61
C ARG A 231 7.17 13.64 11.64
N MET A 232 7.87 14.71 11.28
CA MET A 232 7.27 16.05 11.20
C MET A 232 6.21 16.11 10.11
N CYS A 233 6.47 15.59 8.90
CA CYS A 233 5.48 15.52 7.81
C CYS A 233 4.21 14.76 8.26
N ALA A 234 4.38 13.59 8.88
CA ALA A 234 3.26 12.78 9.36
C ALA A 234 2.46 13.53 10.45
N ARG A 235 3.14 14.11 11.44
CA ARG A 235 2.50 14.87 12.55
C ARG A 235 1.71 16.07 12.03
N THR A 236 2.32 16.86 11.16
CA THR A 236 1.71 18.05 10.58
C THR A 236 0.48 17.70 9.76
N TYR A 237 0.56 16.65 8.95
CA TYR A 237 -0.58 16.21 8.14
C TYR A 237 -1.73 15.68 9.02
N LEU A 238 -1.40 14.89 10.03
CA LEU A 238 -2.38 14.31 10.95
C LEU A 238 -3.10 15.35 11.79
N SER A 239 -2.48 16.49 12.10
CA SER A 239 -3.10 17.57 12.89
C SER A 239 -4.35 18.20 12.26
N ALA A 240 -4.61 17.95 11.00
CA ALA A 240 -5.80 18.41 10.31
C ALA A 240 -7.03 17.48 10.52
N PHE A 241 -6.86 16.31 11.12
CA PHE A 241 -7.95 15.37 11.39
C PHE A 241 -8.62 15.68 12.72
N SER A 242 -9.96 15.66 12.75
CA SER A 242 -10.76 15.95 13.95
C SER A 242 -10.61 14.89 15.03
N VAL A 243 -10.48 13.62 14.60
CA VAL A 243 -10.21 12.46 15.47
C VAL A 243 -8.95 11.80 14.98
N SER A 244 -7.90 11.84 15.79
CA SER A 244 -6.61 11.29 15.36
C SER A 244 -5.74 10.77 16.51
N SER A 245 -4.90 9.77 16.19
CA SER A 245 -3.89 9.23 17.10
C SER A 245 -2.55 9.04 16.36
N LEU A 246 -1.45 9.40 17.04
CA LEU A 246 -0.10 9.28 16.50
C LEU A 246 0.77 8.40 17.42
N HIS A 247 1.31 7.32 16.87
CA HIS A 247 2.28 6.46 17.54
C HIS A 247 3.62 6.53 16.83
N LEU A 248 4.64 7.06 17.51
CA LEU A 248 6.02 7.08 17.02
C LEU A 248 6.73 5.81 17.50
N LEU A 249 7.19 5.01 16.54
CA LEU A 249 7.78 3.70 16.79
C LEU A 249 9.28 3.72 16.46
N ASP A 250 10.07 3.04 17.27
CA ASP A 250 11.50 2.79 16.94
C ASP A 250 11.63 1.52 16.09
N LEU A 251 10.97 1.55 14.93
CA LEU A 251 10.94 0.49 13.93
C LEU A 251 11.27 1.06 12.56
N PRO A 252 11.80 0.26 11.62
CA PRO A 252 12.04 0.70 10.25
C PRO A 252 10.72 0.89 9.47
N HIS A 253 10.82 1.37 8.23
CA HIS A 253 9.68 1.63 7.33
C HIS A 253 8.74 0.42 7.16
N ASP A 254 9.29 -0.79 7.08
CA ASP A 254 8.53 -2.04 7.01
C ASP A 254 8.02 -2.49 8.41
N LEU A 255 7.50 -1.57 9.23
CA LEU A 255 7.10 -1.80 10.64
C LEU A 255 6.10 -2.95 10.81
N TYR A 256 5.20 -3.18 9.83
CA TYR A 256 4.20 -4.24 9.82
C TYR A 256 4.80 -5.66 9.89
N ARG A 257 6.10 -5.82 9.56
CA ARG A 257 6.83 -7.09 9.66
C ARG A 257 7.51 -7.28 11.00
N CYS A 258 7.83 -6.18 11.68
CA CYS A 258 8.67 -6.21 12.88
C CYS A 258 7.88 -6.61 14.14
N ARG A 259 6.69 -6.04 14.31
CA ARG A 259 5.85 -6.24 15.50
C ARG A 259 4.37 -6.32 15.12
N PRO A 260 3.96 -7.32 14.32
CA PRO A 260 2.62 -7.40 13.78
C PRO A 260 1.53 -7.43 14.85
N GLN A 261 1.73 -8.16 15.95
CA GLN A 261 0.74 -8.25 17.03
C GLN A 261 0.57 -6.92 17.77
N GLU A 262 1.67 -6.24 18.13
CA GLU A 262 1.62 -4.94 18.81
C GLU A 262 0.89 -3.89 17.95
N LEU A 263 1.14 -3.91 16.64
CA LEU A 263 0.46 -3.02 15.70
C LEU A 263 -1.01 -3.37 15.58
N ALA A 264 -1.35 -4.65 15.49
CA ALA A 264 -2.74 -5.11 15.41
C ALA A 264 -3.55 -4.73 16.66
N ASP A 265 -2.96 -4.90 17.85
CA ASP A 265 -3.58 -4.52 19.12
C ASP A 265 -3.82 -2.99 19.19
N THR A 266 -2.85 -2.19 18.70
CA THR A 266 -2.96 -0.74 18.64
C THR A 266 -4.03 -0.28 17.66
N ILE A 267 -4.06 -0.90 16.47
CA ILE A 267 -5.09 -0.65 15.46
C ILE A 267 -6.47 -1.03 16.01
N HIS A 268 -6.59 -2.22 16.60
CA HIS A 268 -7.87 -2.69 17.14
C HIS A 268 -8.41 -1.77 18.23
N ARG A 269 -7.57 -1.35 19.16
CA ARG A 269 -7.97 -0.41 20.23
C ARG A 269 -8.50 0.90 19.63
N PHE A 270 -7.74 1.52 18.71
CA PHE A 270 -8.18 2.75 18.06
C PHE A 270 -9.51 2.58 17.32
N LEU A 271 -9.66 1.52 16.54
CA LEU A 271 -10.88 1.28 15.77
C LEU A 271 -12.08 0.97 16.68
N SER A 272 -11.89 0.22 17.78
CA SER A 272 -12.96 -0.08 18.73
C SER A 272 -13.49 1.14 19.47
N ASP A 273 -12.67 2.20 19.61
CA ASP A 273 -13.07 3.45 20.26
C ASP A 273 -13.80 4.41 19.29
N HIS A 274 -13.73 4.16 17.95
CA HIS A 274 -14.19 5.13 16.95
C HIS A 274 -15.12 4.56 15.87
N LEU A 275 -15.35 3.25 15.82
CA LEU A 275 -16.32 2.57 14.95
C LEU A 275 -17.52 2.04 15.74
#